data_452393d73bbd0463f3c8786594403462
#
_entry.id   452393d73bbd0463f3c8786594403462
#
_cell.length_a   1.000
_cell.length_b   1.000
_cell.length_c   1.000
_cell.angle_alpha   90.00
_cell.angle_beta   90.00
_cell.angle_gamma   90.00
#
_symmetry.space_group_name_H-M   'P 1'
#
loop_
_entity.id
_entity.type
_entity.pdbx_description
1 polymer ?
#
loop_
_entity_poly.entity_id
_entity_poly.type
_entity_poly.pdbx_seq_one_letter_code
_entity_poly.pdbx_strand_id
1 'polypeptide(L)'
;MFWAGMDFESLVMFEHISWWLALGLILGFLPYFPYSKHAHLFMGPLNIMALEDRSSMTAIETINFEDDSIEQFGAKSLKDLPQTQLLDAYACIQCSRCQDACPAYETGKELSPSALEINKRYFINSNTRSLIEGEAKEIPLTDWMLTEEAAWSCTTCGFCVEVCPVGNEPMLDILRARQDLVMMESKFPKDAMETFDKIENYGNPWGLSPQDREKWMDGRDVPL
;
A
#
# COMPACT_ATOMS: atom_id res chain seq x y z
N MET A 1 -48.82 18.60 -11.42
CA MET A 1 -48.52 17.46 -10.50
C MET A 1 -48.77 16.18 -11.24
N PHE A 2 -47.80 15.33 -11.40
CA PHE A 2 -47.84 14.08 -12.20
C PHE A 2 -48.98 13.11 -11.74
N TRP A 3 -49.32 13.11 -10.45
CA TRP A 3 -50.27 12.22 -9.81
C TRP A 3 -51.71 12.69 -9.83
N ALA A 4 -52.00 13.94 -10.25
CA ALA A 4 -53.33 14.56 -10.08
C ALA A 4 -54.46 14.05 -11.04
N GLY A 5 -54.13 13.21 -11.99
CA GLY A 5 -55.07 12.65 -12.95
C GLY A 5 -55.21 11.11 -12.91
N MET A 6 -54.59 10.44 -11.91
CA MET A 6 -54.64 9.00 -11.80
C MET A 6 -55.80 8.56 -10.91
N ASP A 7 -56.42 7.45 -11.25
CA ASP A 7 -57.43 6.80 -10.44
C ASP A 7 -56.84 6.15 -9.18
N PHE A 8 -57.62 5.98 -8.15
CA PHE A 8 -57.22 5.47 -6.84
C PHE A 8 -56.55 4.09 -6.91
N GLU A 9 -57.07 3.18 -7.73
CA GLU A 9 -56.52 1.82 -7.88
C GLU A 9 -55.14 1.82 -8.47
N SER A 10 -54.92 2.64 -9.48
CA SER A 10 -53.55 2.87 -10.06
C SER A 10 -52.58 3.42 -9.05
N LEU A 11 -52.96 4.38 -8.22
CA LEU A 11 -52.12 4.95 -7.17
C LEU A 11 -51.74 3.88 -6.14
N VAL A 12 -52.66 3.06 -5.68
CA VAL A 12 -52.37 1.96 -4.75
C VAL A 12 -51.44 0.92 -5.38
N MET A 13 -51.65 0.60 -6.65
CA MET A 13 -50.75 -0.31 -7.37
C MET A 13 -49.33 0.26 -7.46
N PHE A 14 -49.14 1.52 -7.81
CA PHE A 14 -47.84 2.18 -7.85
C PHE A 14 -47.17 2.24 -6.48
N GLU A 15 -47.93 2.49 -5.41
CA GLU A 15 -47.43 2.45 -4.04
C GLU A 15 -46.86 1.07 -3.70
N HIS A 16 -47.59 -0.01 -3.95
CA HIS A 16 -47.12 -1.37 -3.70
C HIS A 16 -45.91 -1.74 -4.52
N ILE A 17 -45.90 -1.40 -5.81
CA ILE A 17 -44.74 -1.65 -6.68
C ILE A 17 -43.49 -0.90 -6.16
N SER A 18 -43.65 0.37 -5.82
CA SER A 18 -42.54 1.17 -5.34
C SER A 18 -41.99 0.67 -4.00
N TRP A 19 -42.88 0.23 -3.11
CA TRP A 19 -42.52 -0.33 -1.82
C TRP A 19 -41.72 -1.65 -1.97
N TRP A 20 -42.23 -2.58 -2.77
CA TRP A 20 -41.56 -3.86 -3.03
C TRP A 20 -40.25 -3.68 -3.79
N LEU A 21 -40.18 -2.73 -4.73
CA LEU A 21 -38.97 -2.40 -5.45
C LEU A 21 -37.89 -1.85 -4.49
N ALA A 22 -38.30 -0.91 -3.64
CA ALA A 22 -37.37 -0.32 -2.66
C ALA A 22 -36.85 -1.39 -1.68
N LEU A 23 -37.74 -2.20 -1.12
CA LEU A 23 -37.36 -3.28 -0.23
C LEU A 23 -36.44 -4.31 -0.91
N GLY A 24 -36.78 -4.71 -2.13
CA GLY A 24 -36.00 -5.65 -2.93
C GLY A 24 -34.58 -5.12 -3.24
N LEU A 25 -34.48 -3.83 -3.57
CA LEU A 25 -33.19 -3.18 -3.80
C LEU A 25 -32.34 -3.14 -2.52
N ILE A 26 -32.92 -2.80 -1.37
CA ILE A 26 -32.23 -2.80 -0.08
C ILE A 26 -31.73 -4.20 0.27
N LEU A 27 -32.62 -5.21 0.18
CA LEU A 27 -32.26 -6.59 0.47
C LEU A 27 -31.24 -7.16 -0.52
N GLY A 28 -31.27 -6.74 -1.79
CA GLY A 28 -30.28 -7.11 -2.79
C GLY A 28 -28.92 -6.42 -2.57
N PHE A 29 -28.93 -5.21 -2.03
CA PHE A 29 -27.71 -4.46 -1.72
C PHE A 29 -26.94 -5.05 -0.52
N LEU A 30 -27.62 -5.62 0.47
CA LEU A 30 -26.98 -6.18 1.66
C LEU A 30 -25.89 -7.23 1.35
N PRO A 31 -26.16 -8.29 0.55
CA PRO A 31 -25.13 -9.27 0.19
C PRO A 31 -24.08 -8.71 -0.77
N TYR A 32 -24.40 -7.68 -1.56
CA TYR A 32 -23.43 -7.00 -2.44
C TYR A 32 -22.45 -6.11 -1.66
N PHE A 33 -22.90 -5.53 -0.54
CA PHE A 33 -22.15 -4.53 0.23
C PHE A 33 -20.72 -4.97 0.61
N PRO A 34 -20.47 -6.18 1.21
CA PRO A 34 -19.12 -6.58 1.64
C PRO A 34 -18.12 -6.71 0.50
N TYR A 35 -18.60 -7.06 -0.70
CA TYR A 35 -17.75 -7.26 -1.89
C TYR A 35 -17.55 -5.98 -2.71
N SER A 36 -18.29 -4.94 -2.36
CA SER A 36 -18.24 -3.66 -3.06
C SER A 36 -17.23 -2.69 -2.41
N LYS A 37 -16.97 -1.60 -3.11
CA LYS A 37 -16.16 -0.52 -2.54
C LYS A 37 -16.79 0.09 -1.26
N HIS A 38 -18.10 -0.09 -1.02
CA HIS A 38 -18.79 0.43 0.16
C HIS A 38 -18.35 -0.21 1.48
N ALA A 39 -17.65 -1.35 1.43
CA ALA A 39 -17.05 -1.97 2.61
C ALA A 39 -16.16 -0.99 3.41
N HIS A 40 -15.58 0.02 2.75
CA HIS A 40 -14.75 1.05 3.40
C HIS A 40 -15.49 1.83 4.50
N LEU A 41 -16.83 1.91 4.45
CA LEU A 41 -17.62 2.61 5.48
C LEU A 41 -17.44 1.99 6.87
N PHE A 42 -17.21 0.69 6.93
CA PHE A 42 -16.91 -0.02 8.18
C PHE A 42 -15.40 -0.25 8.36
N MET A 43 -14.72 -0.59 7.28
CA MET A 43 -13.30 -0.94 7.33
C MET A 43 -12.40 0.28 7.57
N GLY A 44 -12.76 1.47 7.08
CA GLY A 44 -12.02 2.70 7.34
C GLY A 44 -11.91 3.06 8.83
N PRO A 45 -13.03 3.17 9.59
CA PRO A 45 -12.97 3.34 11.03
C PRO A 45 -12.19 2.24 11.76
N LEU A 46 -12.36 0.97 11.36
CA LEU A 46 -11.61 -0.14 11.96
C LEU A 46 -10.11 -0.01 11.67
N ASN A 47 -9.74 0.42 10.47
CA ASN A 47 -8.35 0.67 10.10
C ASN A 47 -7.73 1.75 10.97
N ILE A 48 -8.41 2.89 11.13
CA ILE A 48 -7.94 3.98 12.01
C ILE A 48 -7.78 3.51 13.45
N MET A 49 -8.68 2.65 13.94
CA MET A 49 -8.59 2.08 15.29
C MET A 49 -7.44 1.08 15.46
N ALA A 50 -7.02 0.42 14.38
CA ALA A 50 -5.94 -0.57 14.36
C ALA A 50 -4.57 0.05 14.07
N LEU A 51 -4.51 1.33 13.68
CA LEU A 51 -3.24 2.02 13.43
C LEU A 51 -2.42 2.12 14.71
N GLU A 52 -1.13 1.90 14.58
CA GLU A 52 -0.18 2.23 15.63
C GLU A 52 0.00 3.75 15.73
N ASP A 53 0.17 4.23 16.94
CA ASP A 53 0.44 5.66 17.21
C ASP A 53 1.90 5.99 16.82
N ARG A 54 2.11 6.20 15.54
CA ARG A 54 3.41 6.54 14.94
C ARG A 54 3.29 7.64 13.89
N SER A 55 4.34 8.43 13.76
CA SER A 55 4.48 9.40 12.67
C SER A 55 4.75 8.67 11.34
N SER A 56 4.24 9.18 10.21
CA SER A 56 4.58 8.70 8.87
C SER A 56 6.09 8.69 8.59
N MET A 57 6.86 9.56 9.24
CA MET A 57 8.32 9.63 9.14
C MET A 57 9.04 8.54 9.94
N THR A 58 8.40 7.93 10.92
CA THR A 58 8.96 6.89 11.82
C THR A 58 8.28 5.53 11.64
N ALA A 59 7.55 5.36 10.56
CA ALA A 59 6.78 4.14 10.30
C ALA A 59 7.64 2.92 9.92
N ILE A 60 8.94 3.11 9.64
CA ILE A 60 9.82 2.01 9.25
C ILE A 60 10.22 1.21 10.48
N GLU A 61 9.84 -0.06 10.50
CA GLU A 61 10.24 -1.00 11.54
C GLU A 61 11.73 -1.35 11.43
N THR A 62 12.38 -1.47 12.58
CA THR A 62 13.76 -1.95 12.64
C THR A 62 13.81 -3.45 12.43
N ILE A 63 14.69 -3.91 11.55
CA ILE A 63 14.92 -5.35 11.34
C ILE A 63 15.81 -5.86 12.47
N ASN A 64 15.33 -6.88 13.18
CA ASN A 64 16.14 -7.59 14.18
C ASN A 64 16.88 -8.75 13.51
N PHE A 65 18.18 -8.59 13.30
CA PHE A 65 19.03 -9.64 12.72
C PHE A 65 19.54 -10.66 13.74
N GLU A 66 19.32 -10.42 15.04
CA GLU A 66 19.76 -11.33 16.11
C GLU A 66 18.68 -12.37 16.47
N ASP A 67 17.51 -12.28 15.86
CA ASP A 67 16.41 -13.21 16.10
C ASP A 67 16.43 -14.34 15.08
N ASP A 68 17.02 -15.46 15.46
CA ASP A 68 17.12 -16.68 14.63
C ASP A 68 15.75 -17.30 14.27
N SER A 69 14.65 -16.83 14.86
CA SER A 69 13.30 -17.29 14.52
C SER A 69 12.74 -16.65 13.25
N ILE A 70 13.35 -15.58 12.76
CA ILE A 70 12.92 -14.87 11.57
C ILE A 70 13.53 -15.52 10.33
N GLU A 71 12.75 -16.35 9.65
CA GLU A 71 13.17 -17.00 8.41
C GLU A 71 12.92 -16.13 7.16
N GLN A 72 11.96 -15.19 7.22
CA GLN A 72 11.54 -14.34 6.11
C GLN A 72 11.69 -12.86 6.46
N PHE A 73 12.49 -12.14 5.69
CA PHE A 73 12.62 -10.69 5.79
C PHE A 73 11.76 -10.01 4.72
N GLY A 74 10.88 -9.10 5.16
CA GLY A 74 9.95 -8.45 4.27
C GLY A 74 8.74 -9.32 3.91
N ALA A 75 8.10 -9.04 2.78
CA ALA A 75 6.93 -9.76 2.31
C ALA A 75 7.09 -10.16 0.84
N LYS A 76 7.10 -11.48 0.60
CA LYS A 76 7.10 -12.07 -0.73
C LYS A 76 5.70 -12.18 -1.29
N SER A 77 4.76 -12.59 -0.47
CA SER A 77 3.39 -12.90 -0.86
C SER A 77 2.39 -12.20 0.06
N LEU A 78 1.10 -12.29 -0.29
CA LEU A 78 0.01 -11.71 0.53
C LEU A 78 0.03 -12.21 1.98
N LYS A 79 0.47 -13.45 2.22
CA LYS A 79 0.48 -14.08 3.56
C LYS A 79 1.50 -13.45 4.50
N ASP A 80 2.53 -12.83 3.95
CA ASP A 80 3.63 -12.22 4.70
C ASP A 80 3.32 -10.80 5.14
N LEU A 81 2.21 -10.23 4.63
CA LEU A 81 1.74 -8.90 5.03
C LEU A 81 1.02 -8.96 6.38
N PRO A 82 1.25 -8.02 7.29
CA PRO A 82 0.51 -7.92 8.54
C PRO A 82 -0.97 -7.62 8.31
N GLN A 83 -1.80 -7.97 9.27
CA GLN A 83 -3.26 -7.82 9.18
C GLN A 83 -3.70 -6.37 8.93
N THR A 84 -2.98 -5.40 9.48
CA THR A 84 -3.24 -3.96 9.26
C THR A 84 -3.10 -3.59 7.79
N GLN A 85 -2.02 -4.04 7.13
CA GLN A 85 -1.80 -3.78 5.70
C GLN A 85 -2.80 -4.53 4.79
N LEU A 86 -3.34 -5.67 5.24
CA LEU A 86 -4.45 -6.33 4.55
C LEU A 86 -5.76 -5.57 4.71
N LEU A 87 -6.00 -4.98 5.88
CA LEU A 87 -7.17 -4.17 6.17
C LEU A 87 -7.18 -2.89 5.32
N ASP A 88 -6.03 -2.28 5.07
CA ASP A 88 -5.84 -1.12 4.19
C ASP A 88 -6.55 -1.27 2.84
N ALA A 89 -6.47 -2.45 2.25
CA ALA A 89 -7.12 -2.73 0.97
C ALA A 89 -8.64 -2.52 1.00
N TYR A 90 -9.28 -2.81 2.12
CA TYR A 90 -10.72 -2.64 2.31
C TYR A 90 -11.10 -1.28 2.89
N ALA A 91 -10.20 -0.65 3.62
CA ALA A 91 -10.36 0.72 4.12
C ALA A 91 -10.24 1.75 2.99
N CYS A 92 -9.49 1.46 1.94
CA CYS A 92 -9.24 2.35 0.81
C CYS A 92 -10.54 2.84 0.15
N ILE A 93 -10.76 4.17 0.16
CA ILE A 93 -11.90 4.83 -0.48
C ILE A 93 -11.68 5.16 -1.96
N GLN A 94 -10.51 4.80 -2.50
CA GLN A 94 -10.11 5.05 -3.88
C GLN A 94 -10.17 6.54 -4.28
N CYS A 95 -9.77 7.43 -3.38
CA CYS A 95 -9.80 8.88 -3.60
C CYS A 95 -8.57 9.42 -4.36
N SER A 96 -7.57 8.58 -4.60
CA SER A 96 -6.31 8.88 -5.31
C SER A 96 -5.40 9.95 -4.69
N ARG A 97 -5.69 10.48 -3.50
CA ARG A 97 -4.85 11.49 -2.83
C ARG A 97 -3.40 11.03 -2.64
N CYS A 98 -3.18 9.76 -2.30
CA CYS A 98 -1.85 9.19 -2.14
C CYS A 98 -1.06 9.15 -3.45
N GLN A 99 -1.74 9.01 -4.58
CA GLN A 99 -1.17 9.06 -5.91
C GLN A 99 -0.84 10.49 -6.32
N ASP A 100 -1.80 11.42 -6.15
CA ASP A 100 -1.62 12.84 -6.50
C ASP A 100 -0.52 13.50 -5.67
N ALA A 101 -0.30 13.02 -4.44
CA ALA A 101 0.76 13.49 -3.57
C ALA A 101 2.12 12.80 -3.80
N CYS A 102 2.18 11.76 -4.64
CA CYS A 102 3.39 10.97 -4.83
C CYS A 102 4.38 11.63 -5.80
N PRO A 103 5.60 12.00 -5.36
CA PRO A 103 6.59 12.63 -6.24
C PRO A 103 7.07 11.70 -7.36
N ALA A 104 7.07 10.39 -7.14
CA ALA A 104 7.39 9.42 -8.19
C ALA A 104 6.32 9.41 -9.28
N TYR A 105 5.04 9.40 -8.91
CA TYR A 105 3.94 9.45 -9.85
C TYR A 105 3.91 10.76 -10.64
N GLU A 106 4.05 11.91 -9.95
CA GLU A 106 4.08 13.24 -10.56
C GLU A 106 5.23 13.42 -11.58
N THR A 107 6.34 12.71 -11.38
CA THR A 107 7.47 12.72 -12.31
C THR A 107 7.36 11.68 -13.44
N GLY A 108 6.21 11.02 -13.58
CA GLY A 108 5.92 10.07 -14.66
C GLY A 108 6.54 8.69 -14.48
N LYS A 109 6.93 8.31 -13.24
CA LYS A 109 7.39 6.96 -12.93
C LYS A 109 6.22 6.00 -12.77
N GLU A 110 6.48 4.71 -12.90
CA GLU A 110 5.45 3.66 -12.90
C GLU A 110 4.68 3.52 -11.58
N LEU A 111 5.22 4.01 -10.47
CA LEU A 111 4.62 3.85 -9.15
C LEU A 111 3.30 4.60 -9.01
N SER A 112 2.24 3.87 -8.64
CA SER A 112 0.95 4.41 -8.19
C SER A 112 0.56 3.82 -6.83
N PRO A 113 0.70 4.58 -5.72
CA PRO A 113 0.27 4.10 -4.40
C PRO A 113 -1.22 3.78 -4.32
N SER A 114 -2.05 4.47 -5.10
CA SER A 114 -3.49 4.17 -5.19
C SER A 114 -3.76 2.83 -5.86
N ALA A 115 -3.08 2.54 -6.97
CA ALA A 115 -3.22 1.27 -7.68
C ALA A 115 -2.78 0.08 -6.82
N LEU A 116 -1.73 0.24 -6.02
CA LEU A 116 -1.26 -0.78 -5.08
C LEU A 116 -2.38 -1.25 -4.15
N GLU A 117 -3.08 -0.32 -3.48
CA GLU A 117 -4.17 -0.64 -2.57
C GLU A 117 -5.37 -1.27 -3.28
N ILE A 118 -5.68 -0.77 -4.48
CA ILE A 118 -6.76 -1.30 -5.30
C ILE A 118 -6.44 -2.73 -5.77
N ASN A 119 -5.22 -2.99 -6.21
CA ASN A 119 -4.76 -4.30 -6.64
C ASN A 119 -4.81 -5.32 -5.49
N LYS A 120 -4.42 -4.92 -4.27
CA LYS A 120 -4.57 -5.76 -3.06
C LYS A 120 -6.01 -6.23 -2.88
N ARG A 121 -6.97 -5.30 -2.93
CA ARG A 121 -8.40 -5.62 -2.80
C ARG A 121 -8.87 -6.60 -3.88
N TYR A 122 -8.52 -6.33 -5.14
CA TYR A 122 -8.93 -7.20 -6.24
C TYR A 122 -8.32 -8.59 -6.13
N PHE A 123 -7.04 -8.67 -5.74
CA PHE A 123 -6.37 -9.95 -5.54
C PHE A 123 -7.02 -10.76 -4.42
N ILE A 124 -7.28 -10.16 -3.26
CA ILE A 124 -7.95 -10.83 -2.13
C ILE A 124 -9.34 -11.30 -2.55
N ASN A 125 -10.15 -10.45 -3.19
CA ASN A 125 -11.50 -10.81 -3.62
C ASN A 125 -11.50 -11.95 -4.64
N SER A 126 -10.57 -11.96 -5.57
CA SER A 126 -10.46 -13.00 -6.61
C SER A 126 -9.99 -14.34 -6.05
N ASN A 127 -9.26 -14.33 -4.94
CA ASN A 127 -8.66 -15.51 -4.33
C ASN A 127 -9.27 -15.87 -2.97
N THR A 128 -10.38 -15.23 -2.56
CA THR A 128 -10.98 -15.36 -1.23
C THR A 128 -11.18 -16.82 -0.83
N ARG A 129 -11.70 -17.66 -1.73
CA ARG A 129 -11.97 -19.07 -1.43
C ARG A 129 -10.67 -19.84 -1.13
N SER A 130 -9.69 -19.74 -2.00
CA SER A 130 -8.40 -20.43 -1.82
C SER A 130 -7.61 -19.90 -0.61
N LEU A 131 -7.76 -18.61 -0.28
CA LEU A 131 -7.18 -18.01 0.92
C LEU A 131 -7.80 -18.59 2.20
N ILE A 132 -9.14 -18.75 2.25
CA ILE A 132 -9.85 -19.32 3.40
C ILE A 132 -9.53 -20.82 3.55
N GLU A 133 -9.46 -21.55 2.45
CA GLU A 133 -9.16 -22.98 2.42
C GLU A 133 -7.66 -23.26 2.69
N GLY A 134 -6.80 -22.24 2.74
CA GLY A 134 -5.36 -22.37 2.95
C GLY A 134 -4.60 -22.90 1.73
N GLU A 135 -5.28 -23.01 0.59
CA GLU A 135 -4.74 -23.55 -0.68
C GLU A 135 -4.22 -22.47 -1.62
N ALA A 136 -4.22 -21.20 -1.18
CA ALA A 136 -3.76 -20.10 -1.99
C ALA A 136 -2.29 -20.28 -2.38
N LYS A 137 -2.00 -20.21 -3.69
CA LYS A 137 -0.63 -20.22 -4.20
C LYS A 137 0.09 -18.98 -3.69
N GLU A 138 1.35 -19.16 -3.34
CA GLU A 138 2.25 -18.05 -3.02
C GLU A 138 2.66 -17.37 -4.32
N ILE A 139 1.99 -16.28 -4.64
CA ILE A 139 2.29 -15.45 -5.81
C ILE A 139 3.04 -14.21 -5.30
N PRO A 140 4.23 -13.91 -5.84
CA PRO A 140 5.00 -12.73 -5.43
C PRO A 140 4.19 -11.45 -5.54
N LEU A 141 4.38 -10.52 -4.58
CA LEU A 141 3.72 -9.20 -4.59
C LEU A 141 4.06 -8.41 -5.86
N THR A 142 5.25 -8.63 -6.40
CA THR A 142 5.75 -7.98 -7.63
C THR A 142 5.01 -8.39 -8.89
N ASP A 143 4.26 -9.50 -8.87
CA ASP A 143 3.55 -10.00 -10.03
C ASP A 143 2.13 -9.41 -10.18
N TRP A 144 1.55 -8.91 -9.07
CA TRP A 144 0.15 -8.45 -9.07
C TRP A 144 -0.10 -7.16 -8.30
N MET A 145 0.67 -6.83 -7.28
CA MET A 145 0.47 -5.63 -6.47
C MET A 145 1.19 -4.42 -7.04
N LEU A 146 2.48 -4.55 -7.31
CA LEU A 146 3.34 -3.52 -7.90
C LEU A 146 4.50 -4.21 -8.65
N THR A 147 4.98 -3.59 -9.70
CA THR A 147 6.16 -4.09 -10.43
C THR A 147 7.45 -3.83 -9.63
N GLU A 148 8.53 -4.56 -9.95
CA GLU A 148 9.84 -4.31 -9.34
C GLU A 148 10.31 -2.87 -9.62
N GLU A 149 10.09 -2.34 -10.83
CA GLU A 149 10.42 -0.95 -11.18
C GLU A 149 9.61 0.05 -10.34
N ALA A 150 8.32 -0.20 -10.13
CA ALA A 150 7.48 0.62 -9.26
C ALA A 150 7.97 0.58 -7.81
N ALA A 151 8.38 -0.59 -7.32
CA ALA A 151 8.95 -0.73 -5.99
C ALA A 151 10.18 0.17 -5.82
N TRP A 152 11.11 0.17 -6.77
CA TRP A 152 12.33 0.98 -6.71
C TRP A 152 12.09 2.48 -7.01
N SER A 153 10.98 2.84 -7.63
CA SER A 153 10.62 4.23 -7.88
C SER A 153 10.18 5.00 -6.63
N CYS A 154 9.83 4.30 -5.54
CA CYS A 154 9.41 4.94 -4.29
C CYS A 154 10.57 5.67 -3.61
N THR A 155 10.39 6.94 -3.27
CA THR A 155 11.39 7.75 -2.53
C THR A 155 11.29 7.62 -1.01
N THR A 156 10.39 6.78 -0.50
CA THR A 156 10.13 6.57 0.94
C THR A 156 9.85 7.86 1.72
N CYS A 157 9.22 8.83 1.08
CA CYS A 157 8.95 10.13 1.68
C CYS A 157 7.78 10.13 2.70
N GLY A 158 6.98 9.06 2.79
CA GLY A 158 5.84 8.95 3.72
C GLY A 158 4.60 9.77 3.35
N PHE A 159 4.65 10.58 2.27
CA PHE A 159 3.57 11.51 1.96
C PHE A 159 2.25 10.81 1.62
N CYS A 160 2.29 9.65 0.98
CA CYS A 160 1.09 8.84 0.72
C CYS A 160 0.40 8.34 1.99
N VAL A 161 1.16 8.11 3.07
CA VAL A 161 0.64 7.76 4.40
C VAL A 161 -0.02 8.97 5.05
N GLU A 162 0.68 10.11 5.05
CA GLU A 162 0.24 11.35 5.69
C GLU A 162 -1.07 11.90 5.12
N VAL A 163 -1.25 11.83 3.79
CA VAL A 163 -2.45 12.39 3.13
C VAL A 163 -3.65 11.44 3.14
N CYS A 164 -3.49 10.21 3.65
CA CYS A 164 -4.55 9.22 3.60
C CYS A 164 -5.64 9.46 4.65
N PRO A 165 -6.90 9.75 4.26
CA PRO A 165 -7.96 10.07 5.21
C PRO A 165 -8.47 8.85 6.01
N VAL A 166 -8.09 7.65 5.60
CA VAL A 166 -8.48 6.37 6.24
C VAL A 166 -7.30 5.62 6.82
N GLY A 167 -6.13 6.26 6.87
CA GLY A 167 -4.93 5.72 7.52
C GLY A 167 -4.25 4.58 6.80
N ASN A 168 -4.39 4.44 5.48
CA ASN A 168 -3.65 3.42 4.73
C ASN A 168 -2.17 3.76 4.63
N GLU A 169 -1.33 2.75 4.65
CA GLU A 169 0.12 2.86 4.69
C GLU A 169 0.82 2.20 3.47
N PRO A 170 0.52 2.61 2.22
CA PRO A 170 1.05 1.96 1.02
C PRO A 170 2.59 2.00 0.93
N MET A 171 3.25 2.94 1.60
CA MET A 171 4.70 2.99 1.68
C MET A 171 5.26 1.75 2.40
N LEU A 172 4.60 1.26 3.43
CA LEU A 172 5.06 0.09 4.18
C LEU A 172 4.99 -1.19 3.35
N ASP A 173 3.95 -1.35 2.54
CA ASP A 173 3.86 -2.47 1.60
C ASP A 173 5.04 -2.48 0.62
N ILE A 174 5.39 -1.30 0.08
CA ILE A 174 6.53 -1.14 -0.83
C ILE A 174 7.83 -1.50 -0.13
N LEU A 175 8.02 -1.04 1.11
CA LEU A 175 9.21 -1.33 1.89
C LEU A 175 9.35 -2.82 2.20
N ARG A 176 8.25 -3.50 2.56
CA ARG A 176 8.27 -4.94 2.79
C ARG A 176 8.57 -5.73 1.52
N ALA A 177 8.04 -5.31 0.37
CA ALA A 177 8.40 -5.91 -0.92
C ALA A 177 9.88 -5.69 -1.27
N ARG A 178 10.44 -4.49 -1.00
CA ARG A 178 11.88 -4.22 -1.17
C ARG A 178 12.75 -5.07 -0.23
N GLN A 179 12.33 -5.25 1.02
CA GLN A 179 13.05 -6.08 1.99
C GLN A 179 13.16 -7.52 1.47
N ASP A 180 12.08 -8.09 0.94
CA ASP A 180 12.11 -9.41 0.32
C ASP A 180 13.05 -9.45 -0.89
N LEU A 181 12.91 -8.50 -1.83
CA LEU A 181 13.76 -8.43 -3.01
C LEU A 181 15.26 -8.38 -2.67
N VAL A 182 15.64 -7.58 -1.66
CA VAL A 182 17.04 -7.41 -1.28
C VAL A 182 17.54 -8.57 -0.41
N MET A 183 16.79 -8.90 0.65
CA MET A 183 17.27 -9.79 1.70
C MET A 183 17.12 -11.26 1.31
N MET A 184 16.05 -11.61 0.59
CA MET A 184 15.75 -13.00 0.23
C MET A 184 16.14 -13.33 -1.21
N GLU A 185 15.95 -12.40 -2.15
CA GLU A 185 16.21 -12.66 -3.57
C GLU A 185 17.51 -12.03 -4.08
N SER A 186 18.20 -11.21 -3.27
CA SER A 186 19.42 -10.46 -3.65
C SER A 186 19.24 -9.62 -4.92
N LYS A 187 18.02 -9.14 -5.15
CA LYS A 187 17.64 -8.30 -6.29
C LYS A 187 17.62 -6.84 -5.88
N PHE A 188 18.45 -6.04 -6.52
CA PHE A 188 18.47 -4.57 -6.38
C PHE A 188 19.01 -3.93 -7.66
N PRO A 189 18.79 -2.62 -7.88
CA PRO A 189 19.26 -1.94 -9.07
C PRO A 189 20.77 -2.08 -9.24
N LYS A 190 21.21 -2.46 -10.44
CA LYS A 190 22.65 -2.70 -10.73
C LYS A 190 23.53 -1.50 -10.41
N ASP A 191 23.02 -0.29 -10.62
CA ASP A 191 23.74 0.95 -10.34
C ASP A 191 24.05 1.13 -8.83
N ALA A 192 23.28 0.48 -7.96
CA ALA A 192 23.52 0.48 -6.53
C ALA A 192 24.69 -0.43 -6.11
N MET A 193 25.00 -1.50 -6.87
CA MET A 193 26.07 -2.44 -6.54
C MET A 193 27.42 -1.74 -6.38
N GLU A 194 27.81 -0.96 -7.39
CA GLU A 194 29.08 -0.22 -7.36
C GLU A 194 29.16 0.74 -6.18
N THR A 195 28.01 1.34 -5.83
CA THR A 195 27.91 2.22 -4.67
C THR A 195 28.08 1.47 -3.36
N PHE A 196 27.49 0.29 -3.23
CA PHE A 196 27.63 -0.56 -2.04
C PHE A 196 29.06 -1.05 -1.87
N ASP A 197 29.71 -1.53 -2.93
CA ASP A 197 31.10 -1.93 -2.91
C ASP A 197 32.02 -0.78 -2.48
N LYS A 198 31.74 0.44 -2.98
CA LYS A 198 32.51 1.64 -2.60
C LYS A 198 32.29 2.04 -1.14
N ILE A 199 31.03 1.95 -0.65
CA ILE A 199 30.73 2.23 0.75
C ILE A 199 31.42 1.22 1.67
N GLU A 200 31.38 -0.06 1.32
CA GLU A 200 32.00 -1.13 2.11
C GLU A 200 33.53 -0.98 2.17
N ASN A 201 34.17 -0.74 1.02
CA ASN A 201 35.63 -0.70 0.93
C ASN A 201 36.25 0.65 1.31
N TYR A 202 35.56 1.76 1.09
CA TYR A 202 36.09 3.12 1.26
C TYR A 202 35.32 3.99 2.26
N GLY A 203 34.18 3.53 2.74
CA GLY A 203 33.29 4.28 3.65
C GLY A 203 32.57 5.47 2.98
N ASN A 204 32.58 5.53 1.64
CA ASN A 204 31.88 6.56 0.88
C ASN A 204 31.48 6.06 -0.52
N PRO A 205 30.38 6.60 -1.11
CA PRO A 205 29.82 6.10 -2.37
C PRO A 205 30.69 6.43 -3.61
N TRP A 206 31.66 7.31 -3.49
CA TRP A 206 32.51 7.71 -4.62
C TRP A 206 33.79 6.87 -4.74
N GLY A 207 34.14 6.05 -3.74
CA GLY A 207 35.36 5.27 -3.71
C GLY A 207 36.62 6.13 -3.48
N LEU A 208 36.45 7.30 -2.87
CA LEU A 208 37.56 8.19 -2.52
C LEU A 208 38.26 7.69 -1.25
N SER A 209 39.60 7.91 -1.19
CA SER A 209 40.36 7.60 0.02
C SER A 209 39.82 8.35 1.23
N PRO A 210 39.75 7.74 2.44
CA PRO A 210 39.42 8.47 3.66
C PRO A 210 40.25 9.72 3.92
N GLN A 211 41.54 9.74 3.49
CA GLN A 211 42.43 10.89 3.58
C GLN A 211 41.97 12.05 2.70
N ASP A 212 41.24 11.80 1.62
CA ASP A 212 40.71 12.84 0.74
C ASP A 212 39.63 13.67 1.40
N ARG A 213 39.05 13.16 2.50
CA ARG A 213 38.00 13.86 3.27
C ARG A 213 38.52 15.17 3.87
N GLU A 214 39.77 15.25 4.17
CA GLU A 214 40.39 16.40 4.82
C GLU A 214 41.00 17.43 3.82
N LYS A 215 41.11 17.08 2.53
CA LYS A 215 41.68 17.95 1.49
C LYS A 215 41.03 19.33 1.35
N TRP A 216 39.74 19.46 1.73
CA TRP A 216 39.05 20.74 1.72
C TRP A 216 39.61 21.74 2.73
N MET A 217 40.37 21.26 3.74
CA MET A 217 41.03 22.08 4.76
C MET A 217 42.41 22.54 4.33
N ASP A 218 43.00 21.94 3.27
CA ASP A 218 44.33 22.27 2.80
C ASP A 218 44.41 23.76 2.40
N GLY A 219 45.30 24.48 3.03
CA GLY A 219 45.49 25.92 2.80
C GLY A 219 44.45 26.82 3.48
N ARG A 220 43.59 26.29 4.37
CA ARG A 220 42.67 27.07 5.20
C ARG A 220 43.12 27.01 6.67
N ASP A 221 43.08 28.19 7.31
CA ASP A 221 43.35 28.29 8.76
C ASP A 221 42.04 27.96 9.51
N VAL A 222 41.72 26.68 9.62
CA VAL A 222 40.53 26.20 10.33
C VAL A 222 41.00 25.71 11.70
N PRO A 223 40.54 26.33 12.81
CA PRO A 223 40.85 25.83 14.15
C PRO A 223 40.21 24.45 14.36
N LEU A 224 41.03 23.46 14.75
CA LEU A 224 40.61 22.13 15.16
C LEU A 224 39.97 22.15 16.54
#